data_84b66adb59e1e02466edd90de43afca0
#
_entry.id   84b66adb59e1e02466edd90de43afca0
#
_cell.length_a   1.000
_cell.length_b   1.000
_cell.length_c   1.000
_cell.angle_alpha   90.00
_cell.angle_beta   90.00
_cell.angle_gamma   90.00
#
_symmetry.space_group_name_H-M   'P 1'
#
loop_
_entity.id
_entity.type
_entity.pdbx_description
1 polymer ?
#
loop_
_entity_poly.entity_id
_entity_poly.type
_entity_poly.pdbx_seq_one_letter_code
_entity_poly.pdbx_strand_id
1 'polypeptide(L)'
;MNKQAANGRRKGTKHMQNKLREYARLLVRVGLNVQKGQTLVISSPVECAWFARMCAEEAYAIPCREVVMNWKDDAMARMKYLHAEESVFENVPLWVRHFYNDYALEGAAYLAISASDPENLKGVDSGRLVKAQQASGRTLKDFDRLQMCGGFPWCIASIPIPSWARKVFPGLSDEEAMEKLWDAILASVRVTGDGQAVEKWQEHIATLSARLEKMNGFNFKSLRYTNALGTDLTVELPEGHVWEAGNDVTLSGQTFIANIPTEELFTAPLKTGVNGVVYSSMPLVDSGNIIDGFRFTVKDGKIVEAEAKQGEEYLKAAISVDEGASYFGEVALVPYDSPISNQKILFYNTLFDENAACHIAFGEAYPCLKGGHQMTKDELKQRGLNDSITHVDFMIGTKDLSIVGTTHDGQEIPVFVDGNFAF
;
A
#
# COMPACT_ATOMS: atom_id res chain seq x y z
N MET A 1 -47.26 -6.60 -0.45
CA MET A 1 -45.87 -6.11 -0.35
C MET A 1 -45.90 -4.61 -0.10
N ASN A 2 -45.32 -4.19 1.01
CA ASN A 2 -45.53 -2.86 1.63
C ASN A 2 -44.80 -1.75 0.84
N LYS A 3 -45.51 -0.72 0.41
CA LYS A 3 -44.94 0.45 -0.29
C LYS A 3 -43.81 1.13 0.50
N GLN A 4 -43.77 1.00 1.82
CA GLN A 4 -42.70 1.51 2.69
C GLN A 4 -41.40 0.72 2.52
N ALA A 5 -41.46 -0.61 2.38
CA ALA A 5 -40.27 -1.45 2.15
C ALA A 5 -39.63 -1.20 0.76
N ALA A 6 -40.49 -1.00 -0.26
CA ALA A 6 -40.02 -0.67 -1.61
C ALA A 6 -39.40 0.75 -1.68
N ASN A 7 -39.93 1.69 -0.90
CA ASN A 7 -39.39 3.06 -0.82
C ASN A 7 -38.07 3.13 0.00
N GLY A 8 -37.95 2.28 1.04
CA GLY A 8 -36.69 2.12 1.80
C GLY A 8 -35.57 1.54 0.96
N ARG A 9 -35.83 0.43 0.21
CA ARG A 9 -34.85 -0.16 -0.72
C ARG A 9 -34.41 0.82 -1.81
N ARG A 10 -35.32 1.59 -2.42
CA ARG A 10 -34.99 2.60 -3.43
C ARG A 10 -34.14 3.74 -2.86
N LYS A 11 -34.40 4.18 -1.63
CA LYS A 11 -33.58 5.21 -0.94
C LYS A 11 -32.18 4.68 -0.62
N GLY A 12 -32.05 3.47 -0.10
CA GLY A 12 -30.77 2.82 0.18
C GLY A 12 -29.91 2.66 -1.09
N THR A 13 -30.53 2.18 -2.18
CA THR A 13 -29.83 2.05 -3.47
C THR A 13 -29.35 3.40 -4.01
N LYS A 14 -30.15 4.46 -3.91
CA LYS A 14 -29.75 5.81 -4.35
C LYS A 14 -28.62 6.36 -3.48
N HIS A 15 -28.65 6.14 -2.18
CA HIS A 15 -27.61 6.60 -1.27
C HIS A 15 -26.27 5.90 -1.56
N MET A 16 -26.28 4.58 -1.76
CA MET A 16 -25.07 3.83 -2.16
C MET A 16 -24.53 4.32 -3.49
N GLN A 17 -25.37 4.54 -4.50
CA GLN A 17 -24.94 5.07 -5.80
C GLN A 17 -24.25 6.45 -5.66
N ASN A 18 -24.73 7.30 -4.76
CA ASN A 18 -24.09 8.59 -4.49
C ASN A 18 -22.70 8.40 -3.86
N LYS A 19 -22.55 7.50 -2.86
CA LYS A 19 -21.27 7.16 -2.25
C LYS A 19 -20.27 6.64 -3.30
N LEU A 20 -20.71 5.76 -4.19
CA LEU A 20 -19.85 5.19 -5.23
C LEU A 20 -19.36 6.24 -6.24
N ARG A 21 -20.24 7.18 -6.64
CA ARG A 21 -19.85 8.30 -7.50
C ARG A 21 -18.90 9.27 -6.80
N GLU A 22 -19.15 9.53 -5.52
CA GLU A 22 -18.26 10.34 -4.68
C GLU A 22 -16.87 9.69 -4.55
N TYR A 23 -16.82 8.37 -4.37
CA TYR A 23 -15.57 7.62 -4.32
C TYR A 23 -14.83 7.67 -5.67
N ALA A 24 -15.49 7.40 -6.78
CA ALA A 24 -14.88 7.53 -8.11
C ALA A 24 -14.33 8.94 -8.36
N ARG A 25 -15.07 9.98 -7.95
CA ARG A 25 -14.64 11.38 -8.04
C ARG A 25 -13.41 11.65 -7.18
N LEU A 26 -13.38 11.13 -5.95
CA LEU A 26 -12.24 11.24 -5.05
C LEU A 26 -10.98 10.66 -5.71
N LEU A 27 -11.05 9.43 -6.25
CA LEU A 27 -9.91 8.76 -6.88
C LEU A 27 -9.36 9.53 -8.07
N VAL A 28 -10.24 10.04 -8.93
CA VAL A 28 -9.84 10.70 -10.18
C VAL A 28 -9.36 12.14 -9.94
N ARG A 29 -10.03 12.89 -9.06
CA ARG A 29 -9.77 14.34 -8.87
C ARG A 29 -8.79 14.64 -7.74
N VAL A 30 -8.68 13.77 -6.74
CA VAL A 30 -7.80 13.96 -5.60
C VAL A 30 -6.69 12.93 -5.63
N GLY A 31 -7.04 11.63 -5.70
CA GLY A 31 -6.05 10.56 -5.77
C GLY A 31 -5.07 10.76 -6.92
N LEU A 32 -5.54 10.84 -8.12
CA LEU A 32 -4.72 11.03 -9.32
C LEU A 32 -4.54 12.49 -9.72
N ASN A 33 -5.46 13.36 -9.30
CA ASN A 33 -5.50 14.75 -9.76
C ASN A 33 -5.38 14.84 -11.29
N VAL A 34 -6.17 14.03 -12.01
CA VAL A 34 -6.11 13.92 -13.48
C VAL A 34 -6.22 15.28 -14.14
N GLN A 35 -5.31 15.58 -15.05
CA GLN A 35 -5.25 16.86 -15.74
C GLN A 35 -5.97 16.81 -17.10
N LYS A 36 -6.43 17.98 -17.57
CA LYS A 36 -6.97 18.11 -18.92
C LYS A 36 -5.95 17.65 -19.96
N GLY A 37 -6.40 16.79 -20.89
CA GLY A 37 -5.54 16.26 -21.95
C GLY A 37 -4.59 15.15 -21.50
N GLN A 38 -4.59 14.73 -20.23
CA GLN A 38 -3.81 13.61 -19.72
C GLN A 38 -4.51 12.28 -20.02
N THR A 39 -3.76 11.24 -20.36
CA THR A 39 -4.28 9.86 -20.45
C THR A 39 -4.45 9.27 -19.05
N LEU A 40 -5.54 8.54 -18.83
CA LEU A 40 -5.77 7.76 -17.63
C LEU A 40 -5.71 6.26 -17.96
N VAL A 41 -4.78 5.53 -17.38
CA VAL A 41 -4.72 4.06 -17.43
C VAL A 41 -5.39 3.50 -16.18
N ILE A 42 -6.41 2.65 -16.35
CA ILE A 42 -7.09 1.97 -15.24
C ILE A 42 -6.79 0.48 -15.32
N SER A 43 -6.07 -0.05 -14.33
CA SER A 43 -5.95 -1.49 -14.08
C SER A 43 -7.08 -1.94 -13.15
N SER A 44 -7.90 -2.88 -13.58
CA SER A 44 -9.07 -3.33 -12.81
C SER A 44 -9.37 -4.80 -13.03
N PRO A 45 -9.78 -5.55 -11.99
CA PRO A 45 -10.42 -6.83 -12.17
C PRO A 45 -11.67 -6.70 -13.07
N VAL A 46 -11.93 -7.71 -13.90
CA VAL A 46 -13.10 -7.72 -14.81
C VAL A 46 -14.43 -7.62 -14.04
N GLU A 47 -14.49 -8.17 -12.84
CA GLU A 47 -15.66 -8.10 -11.95
C GLU A 47 -15.95 -6.66 -11.49
N CYS A 48 -14.92 -5.82 -11.47
CA CYS A 48 -14.98 -4.42 -11.03
C CYS A 48 -15.20 -3.43 -12.19
N ALA A 49 -15.45 -3.93 -13.41
CA ALA A 49 -15.58 -3.12 -14.63
C ALA A 49 -16.64 -2.01 -14.52
N TRP A 50 -17.70 -2.24 -13.76
CA TRP A 50 -18.75 -1.25 -13.53
C TRP A 50 -18.23 -0.01 -12.77
N PHE A 51 -17.35 -0.20 -11.77
CA PHE A 51 -16.76 0.90 -11.00
C PHE A 51 -15.65 1.60 -11.80
N ALA A 52 -14.83 0.84 -12.53
CA ALA A 52 -13.84 1.40 -13.46
C ALA A 52 -14.49 2.34 -14.50
N ARG A 53 -15.70 2.00 -14.99
CA ARG A 53 -16.48 2.89 -15.87
C ARG A 53 -16.92 4.17 -15.17
N MET A 54 -17.29 4.11 -13.88
CA MET A 54 -17.62 5.33 -13.11
C MET A 54 -16.39 6.25 -12.98
N CYS A 55 -15.20 5.68 -12.75
CA CYS A 55 -13.95 6.46 -12.74
C CYS A 55 -13.65 7.07 -14.12
N ALA A 56 -13.90 6.33 -15.20
CA ALA A 56 -13.74 6.83 -16.56
C ALA A 56 -14.72 7.98 -16.87
N GLU A 57 -15.98 7.89 -16.42
CA GLU A 57 -16.96 8.99 -16.55
C GLU A 57 -16.46 10.28 -15.86
N GLU A 58 -15.90 10.17 -14.65
CA GLU A 58 -15.33 11.31 -13.94
C GLU A 58 -14.07 11.87 -14.64
N ALA A 59 -13.23 11.03 -15.23
CA ALA A 59 -12.05 11.47 -15.98
C ALA A 59 -12.44 12.22 -17.27
N TYR A 60 -13.41 11.70 -18.02
CA TYR A 60 -13.91 12.40 -19.21
C TYR A 60 -14.64 13.72 -18.87
N ALA A 61 -15.20 13.85 -17.65
CA ALA A 61 -15.74 15.12 -17.18
C ALA A 61 -14.65 16.19 -16.90
N ILE A 62 -13.37 15.79 -16.81
CA ILE A 62 -12.19 16.69 -16.70
C ILE A 62 -11.64 17.06 -18.09
N PRO A 63 -12.20 16.70 -19.16
CA PRO A 63 -11.73 16.39 -20.49
C PRO A 63 -10.28 15.85 -20.58
N CYS A 64 -10.07 14.69 -19.96
CA CYS A 64 -8.84 13.91 -20.16
C CYS A 64 -8.69 13.53 -21.67
N ARG A 65 -7.48 13.15 -22.09
CA ARG A 65 -7.24 12.73 -23.49
C ARG A 65 -8.01 11.46 -23.84
N GLU A 66 -7.82 10.43 -23.01
CA GLU A 66 -8.48 9.13 -23.16
C GLU A 66 -8.38 8.32 -21.86
N VAL A 67 -9.21 7.29 -21.71
CA VAL A 67 -9.12 6.28 -20.67
C VAL A 67 -8.78 4.94 -21.28
N VAL A 68 -7.68 4.35 -20.84
CA VAL A 68 -7.17 3.05 -21.31
C VAL A 68 -7.38 2.00 -20.23
N MET A 69 -7.94 0.85 -20.60
CA MET A 69 -8.25 -0.22 -19.65
C MET A 69 -7.24 -1.36 -19.71
N ASN A 70 -6.71 -1.73 -18.56
CA ASN A 70 -5.93 -2.95 -18.34
C ASN A 70 -6.74 -3.91 -17.46
N TRP A 71 -7.41 -4.86 -18.10
CA TRP A 71 -8.25 -5.84 -17.38
C TRP A 71 -7.41 -6.96 -16.78
N LYS A 72 -7.72 -7.29 -15.54
CA LYS A 72 -7.16 -8.44 -14.81
C LYS A 72 -8.27 -9.45 -14.52
N ASP A 73 -7.92 -10.72 -14.50
CA ASP A 73 -8.83 -11.81 -14.17
C ASP A 73 -8.09 -12.80 -13.27
N ASP A 74 -8.48 -12.84 -11.99
CA ASP A 74 -7.83 -13.65 -10.98
C ASP A 74 -8.01 -15.14 -11.23
N ALA A 75 -9.15 -15.56 -11.79
CA ALA A 75 -9.40 -16.95 -12.13
C ALA A 75 -8.49 -17.41 -13.28
N MET A 76 -8.32 -16.57 -14.31
CA MET A 76 -7.38 -16.82 -15.40
C MET A 76 -5.94 -16.81 -14.93
N ALA A 77 -5.57 -15.89 -14.01
CA ALA A 77 -4.24 -15.86 -13.41
C ALA A 77 -3.95 -17.18 -12.67
N ARG A 78 -4.89 -17.65 -11.84
CA ARG A 78 -4.75 -18.93 -11.14
C ARG A 78 -4.61 -20.10 -12.11
N MET A 79 -5.46 -20.18 -13.15
CA MET A 79 -5.36 -21.24 -14.18
C MET A 79 -3.98 -21.23 -14.89
N LYS A 80 -3.46 -20.03 -15.20
CA LYS A 80 -2.11 -19.88 -15.76
C LYS A 80 -1.06 -20.49 -14.83
N TYR A 81 -1.08 -20.15 -13.52
CA TYR A 81 -0.10 -20.66 -12.56
C TYR A 81 -0.19 -22.18 -12.35
N LEU A 82 -1.38 -22.78 -12.48
CA LEU A 82 -1.58 -24.21 -12.33
C LEU A 82 -1.20 -25.02 -13.56
N HIS A 83 -1.41 -24.48 -14.77
CA HIS A 83 -1.41 -25.27 -16.00
C HIS A 83 -0.43 -24.83 -17.09
N ALA A 84 0.10 -23.60 -17.03
CA ALA A 84 1.02 -23.15 -18.06
C ALA A 84 2.39 -23.83 -17.96
N GLU A 85 3.11 -23.84 -19.07
CA GLU A 85 4.49 -24.32 -19.14
C GLU A 85 5.42 -23.44 -18.27
N GLU A 86 6.45 -24.05 -17.70
CA GLU A 86 7.39 -23.39 -16.78
C GLU A 86 8.05 -22.14 -17.39
N SER A 87 8.42 -22.21 -18.66
CA SER A 87 9.05 -21.12 -19.42
C SER A 87 8.22 -19.82 -19.47
N VAL A 88 6.90 -19.93 -19.27
CA VAL A 88 5.98 -18.77 -19.26
C VAL A 88 6.21 -17.87 -18.05
N PHE A 89 6.75 -18.41 -16.95
CA PHE A 89 7.05 -17.66 -15.74
C PHE A 89 8.44 -17.02 -15.72
N GLU A 90 9.28 -17.36 -16.69
CA GLU A 90 10.65 -16.86 -16.78
C GLU A 90 10.75 -15.55 -17.57
N ASN A 91 9.75 -15.25 -18.37
CA ASN A 91 9.75 -14.11 -19.29
C ASN A 91 8.40 -13.39 -19.32
N VAL A 92 8.43 -12.06 -19.31
CA VAL A 92 7.26 -11.21 -19.56
C VAL A 92 7.28 -10.77 -21.03
N PRO A 93 6.15 -10.90 -21.76
CA PRO A 93 6.07 -10.49 -23.16
C PRO A 93 6.39 -9.00 -23.35
N LEU A 94 7.10 -8.65 -24.44
CA LEU A 94 7.50 -7.26 -24.72
C LEU A 94 6.33 -6.28 -24.81
N TRP A 95 5.16 -6.74 -25.29
CA TRP A 95 3.98 -5.86 -25.36
C TRP A 95 3.51 -5.39 -23.99
N VAL A 96 3.71 -6.19 -22.92
CA VAL A 96 3.42 -5.78 -21.53
C VAL A 96 4.36 -4.66 -21.14
N ARG A 97 5.66 -4.80 -21.42
CA ARG A 97 6.66 -3.76 -21.14
C ARG A 97 6.30 -2.45 -21.84
N HIS A 98 5.98 -2.52 -23.14
CA HIS A 98 5.59 -1.33 -23.92
C HIS A 98 4.33 -0.68 -23.33
N PHE A 99 3.32 -1.49 -22.99
CA PHE A 99 2.09 -0.96 -22.40
C PHE A 99 2.37 -0.13 -21.14
N TYR A 100 3.16 -0.65 -20.22
CA TYR A 100 3.45 0.09 -18.96
C TYR A 100 4.42 1.25 -19.20
N ASN A 101 5.55 1.00 -19.84
CA ASN A 101 6.61 1.99 -19.97
C ASN A 101 6.20 3.18 -20.87
N ASP A 102 5.54 2.92 -22.00
CA ASP A 102 5.25 3.98 -22.97
C ASP A 102 4.23 4.97 -22.38
N TYR A 103 3.14 4.49 -21.73
CA TYR A 103 2.21 5.37 -21.04
C TYR A 103 2.83 6.11 -19.87
N ALA A 104 3.71 5.48 -19.09
CA ALA A 104 4.42 6.12 -17.99
C ALA A 104 5.33 7.26 -18.48
N LEU A 105 6.07 7.01 -19.56
CA LEU A 105 6.95 8.02 -20.18
C LEU A 105 6.16 9.20 -20.78
N GLU A 106 4.92 8.96 -21.24
CA GLU A 106 4.01 10.02 -21.70
C GLU A 106 3.35 10.79 -20.53
N GLY A 107 3.60 10.41 -19.27
CA GLY A 107 3.03 11.07 -18.10
C GLY A 107 1.55 10.72 -17.87
N ALA A 108 1.10 9.55 -18.30
CA ALA A 108 -0.27 9.08 -18.03
C ALA A 108 -0.49 8.91 -16.53
N ALA A 109 -1.71 9.15 -16.06
CA ALA A 109 -2.12 8.80 -14.71
C ALA A 109 -2.50 7.32 -14.63
N TYR A 110 -2.17 6.65 -13.50
CA TYR A 110 -2.44 5.21 -13.32
C TYR A 110 -3.34 4.97 -12.11
N LEU A 111 -4.54 4.44 -12.34
CA LEU A 111 -5.44 3.94 -11.29
C LEU A 111 -5.35 2.41 -11.22
N ALA A 112 -4.98 1.87 -10.08
CA ALA A 112 -5.06 0.44 -9.80
C ALA A 112 -6.25 0.16 -8.87
N ILE A 113 -7.26 -0.58 -9.34
CA ILE A 113 -8.34 -1.10 -8.51
C ILE A 113 -7.92 -2.47 -8.01
N SER A 114 -7.59 -2.54 -6.71
CA SER A 114 -7.24 -3.78 -6.02
C SER A 114 -8.52 -4.41 -5.47
N ALA A 115 -8.88 -5.57 -5.99
CA ALA A 115 -10.02 -6.35 -5.53
C ALA A 115 -9.76 -7.82 -5.90
N SER A 116 -9.14 -8.57 -5.01
CA SER A 116 -8.77 -9.97 -5.25
C SER A 116 -9.17 -10.85 -4.07
N ASP A 117 -9.32 -12.14 -4.35
CA ASP A 117 -9.45 -13.15 -3.30
C ASP A 117 -8.09 -13.30 -2.58
N PRO A 118 -8.00 -13.04 -1.26
CA PRO A 118 -6.75 -13.18 -0.52
C PRO A 118 -6.14 -14.59 -0.56
N GLU A 119 -6.91 -15.60 -0.92
CA GLU A 119 -6.47 -16.99 -1.06
C GLU A 119 -6.45 -17.48 -2.53
N ASN A 120 -6.54 -16.57 -3.51
CA ASN A 120 -6.60 -16.94 -4.93
C ASN A 120 -5.46 -17.85 -5.39
N LEU A 121 -4.25 -17.64 -4.90
CA LEU A 121 -3.07 -18.41 -5.28
C LEU A 121 -2.70 -19.51 -4.28
N LYS A 122 -3.55 -19.80 -3.31
CA LYS A 122 -3.36 -20.88 -2.35
C LYS A 122 -3.17 -22.22 -3.05
N GLY A 123 -2.08 -22.93 -2.70
CA GLY A 123 -1.72 -24.23 -3.29
C GLY A 123 -1.08 -24.16 -4.69
N VAL A 124 -0.78 -22.97 -5.19
CA VAL A 124 0.08 -22.78 -6.36
C VAL A 124 1.53 -23.02 -5.95
N ASP A 125 2.35 -23.54 -6.87
CA ASP A 125 3.78 -23.71 -6.66
C ASP A 125 4.49 -22.38 -6.41
N SER A 126 5.11 -22.23 -5.24
CA SER A 126 5.79 -20.98 -4.85
C SER A 126 6.97 -20.64 -5.75
N GLY A 127 7.64 -21.64 -6.33
CA GLY A 127 8.72 -21.43 -7.29
C GLY A 127 8.25 -20.72 -8.56
N ARG A 128 7.03 -21.01 -9.04
CA ARG A 128 6.42 -20.31 -10.18
C ARG A 128 6.08 -18.86 -9.84
N LEU A 129 5.61 -18.60 -8.64
CA LEU A 129 5.32 -17.24 -8.17
C LEU A 129 6.60 -16.40 -8.11
N VAL A 130 7.66 -16.94 -7.51
CA VAL A 130 8.97 -16.27 -7.42
C VAL A 130 9.56 -16.01 -8.82
N LYS A 131 9.55 -16.99 -9.72
CA LYS A 131 10.03 -16.80 -11.11
C LYS A 131 9.27 -15.71 -11.84
N ALA A 132 7.93 -15.70 -11.74
CA ALA A 132 7.10 -14.69 -12.38
C ALA A 132 7.37 -13.29 -11.80
N GLN A 133 7.54 -13.16 -10.49
CA GLN A 133 7.90 -11.90 -9.83
C GLN A 133 9.27 -11.40 -10.29
N GLN A 134 10.28 -12.26 -10.32
CA GLN A 134 11.61 -11.91 -10.82
C GLN A 134 11.59 -11.49 -12.31
N ALA A 135 10.81 -12.20 -13.14
CA ALA A 135 10.67 -11.86 -14.57
C ALA A 135 9.98 -10.50 -14.74
N SER A 136 8.94 -10.22 -13.94
CA SER A 136 8.24 -8.94 -13.93
C SER A 136 9.17 -7.80 -13.49
N GLY A 137 9.86 -7.92 -12.37
CA GLY A 137 10.78 -6.90 -11.87
C GLY A 137 11.92 -6.58 -12.84
N ARG A 138 12.48 -7.61 -13.53
CA ARG A 138 13.46 -7.36 -14.61
C ARG A 138 12.88 -6.62 -15.80
N THR A 139 11.64 -6.94 -16.19
CA THR A 139 11.02 -6.40 -17.40
C THR A 139 10.44 -5.01 -17.19
N LEU A 140 9.87 -4.75 -16.03
CA LEU A 140 9.19 -3.50 -15.70
C LEU A 140 10.05 -2.53 -14.87
N LYS A 141 11.34 -2.83 -14.68
CA LYS A 141 12.25 -2.02 -13.86
C LYS A 141 12.23 -0.51 -14.16
N ASP A 142 12.01 -0.13 -15.43
CA ASP A 142 11.96 1.28 -15.82
C ASP A 142 10.63 1.92 -15.40
N PHE A 143 9.52 1.17 -15.49
CA PHE A 143 8.20 1.57 -14.99
C PHE A 143 8.24 1.72 -13.47
N ASP A 144 8.75 0.70 -12.77
CA ASP A 144 8.83 0.68 -11.30
C ASP A 144 9.69 1.86 -10.80
N ARG A 145 10.83 2.12 -11.47
CA ARG A 145 11.67 3.27 -11.15
C ARG A 145 10.94 4.60 -11.35
N LEU A 146 10.21 4.78 -12.46
CA LEU A 146 9.42 5.98 -12.70
C LEU A 146 8.33 6.15 -11.64
N GLN A 147 7.67 5.06 -11.23
CA GLN A 147 6.67 5.08 -10.17
C GLN A 147 7.27 5.54 -8.84
N MET A 148 8.39 4.95 -8.42
CA MET A 148 9.08 5.27 -7.16
C MET A 148 9.66 6.68 -7.12
N CYS A 149 10.04 7.25 -8.28
CA CYS A 149 10.63 8.59 -8.37
C CYS A 149 9.63 9.70 -8.74
N GLY A 150 8.32 9.44 -8.68
CA GLY A 150 7.31 10.43 -9.05
C GLY A 150 7.30 10.77 -10.54
N GLY A 151 7.64 9.83 -11.43
CA GLY A 151 7.65 10.05 -12.87
C GLY A 151 6.25 10.30 -13.45
N PHE A 152 5.21 9.78 -12.82
CA PHE A 152 3.81 9.92 -13.19
C PHE A 152 2.90 9.77 -11.97
N PRO A 153 1.67 10.34 -11.97
CA PRO A 153 0.74 10.16 -10.87
C PRO A 153 0.12 8.76 -10.90
N TRP A 154 0.05 8.14 -9.73
CA TRP A 154 -0.58 6.83 -9.57
C TRP A 154 -1.41 6.77 -8.28
N CYS A 155 -2.43 5.91 -8.27
CA CYS A 155 -3.27 5.72 -7.10
C CYS A 155 -3.75 4.27 -7.04
N ILE A 156 -3.63 3.66 -5.86
CA ILE A 156 -4.24 2.36 -5.56
C ILE A 156 -5.49 2.60 -4.71
N ALA A 157 -6.56 1.91 -5.08
CA ALA A 157 -7.82 1.93 -4.35
C ALA A 157 -8.46 0.55 -4.40
N SER A 158 -9.36 0.24 -3.49
CA SER A 158 -10.03 -1.06 -3.47
C SER A 158 -11.55 -0.93 -3.45
N ILE A 159 -12.21 -1.90 -4.05
CA ILE A 159 -13.64 -2.13 -3.92
C ILE A 159 -13.89 -3.62 -3.60
N PRO A 160 -14.95 -3.96 -2.87
CA PRO A 160 -15.16 -5.34 -2.45
C PRO A 160 -15.59 -6.25 -3.60
N ILE A 161 -15.20 -7.51 -3.48
CA ILE A 161 -15.73 -8.64 -4.25
C ILE A 161 -16.21 -9.73 -3.30
N PRO A 162 -17.12 -10.63 -3.71
CA PRO A 162 -17.73 -11.61 -2.79
C PRO A 162 -16.74 -12.54 -2.09
N SER A 163 -15.68 -13.00 -2.78
CA SER A 163 -14.66 -13.88 -2.17
C SER A 163 -13.90 -13.17 -1.06
N TRP A 164 -13.49 -11.93 -1.28
CA TRP A 164 -12.84 -11.10 -0.27
C TRP A 164 -13.78 -10.78 0.90
N ALA A 165 -15.02 -10.40 0.63
CA ALA A 165 -16.01 -10.11 1.66
C ALA A 165 -16.27 -11.33 2.58
N ARG A 166 -16.39 -12.55 2.02
CA ARG A 166 -16.50 -13.80 2.81
C ARG A 166 -15.28 -14.05 3.69
N LYS A 167 -14.09 -13.70 3.23
CA LYS A 167 -12.85 -13.86 4.02
C LYS A 167 -12.84 -12.92 5.20
N VAL A 168 -13.21 -11.65 4.99
CA VAL A 168 -13.25 -10.61 6.04
C VAL A 168 -14.38 -10.87 7.04
N PHE A 169 -15.55 -11.30 6.58
CA PHE A 169 -16.74 -11.54 7.40
C PHE A 169 -17.25 -13.00 7.27
N PRO A 170 -16.52 -13.97 7.83
CA PRO A 170 -16.91 -15.37 7.74
C PRO A 170 -18.23 -15.62 8.46
N GLY A 171 -19.06 -16.49 7.89
CA GLY A 171 -20.35 -16.90 8.49
C GLY A 171 -21.54 -16.01 8.14
N LEU A 172 -21.34 -14.92 7.41
CA LEU A 172 -22.41 -14.12 6.83
C LEU A 172 -22.79 -14.62 5.42
N SER A 173 -23.97 -14.23 4.94
CA SER A 173 -24.30 -14.36 3.52
C SER A 173 -23.43 -13.44 2.67
N ASP A 174 -23.27 -13.77 1.39
CA ASP A 174 -22.50 -12.93 0.45
C ASP A 174 -23.02 -11.49 0.40
N GLU A 175 -24.34 -11.30 0.42
CA GLU A 175 -24.97 -9.97 0.40
C GLU A 175 -24.63 -9.18 1.66
N GLU A 176 -24.73 -9.77 2.85
CA GLU A 176 -24.41 -9.12 4.14
C GLU A 176 -22.91 -8.84 4.27
N ALA A 177 -22.06 -9.78 3.85
CA ALA A 177 -20.61 -9.60 3.87
C ALA A 177 -20.16 -8.48 2.94
N MET A 178 -20.72 -8.42 1.72
CA MET A 178 -20.47 -7.34 0.75
C MET A 178 -20.94 -5.98 1.26
N GLU A 179 -22.12 -5.90 1.88
CA GLU A 179 -22.64 -4.65 2.45
C GLU A 179 -21.69 -4.13 3.56
N LYS A 180 -21.28 -5.02 4.49
CA LYS A 180 -20.35 -4.66 5.56
C LYS A 180 -18.99 -4.25 5.05
N LEU A 181 -18.46 -4.94 4.04
CA LEU A 181 -17.15 -4.59 3.48
C LEU A 181 -17.20 -3.26 2.72
N TRP A 182 -18.32 -2.97 2.03
CA TRP A 182 -18.55 -1.64 1.46
C TRP A 182 -18.57 -0.54 2.52
N ASP A 183 -19.30 -0.74 3.60
CA ASP A 183 -19.37 0.25 4.68
C ASP A 183 -17.99 0.47 5.30
N ALA A 184 -17.23 -0.60 5.50
CA ALA A 184 -15.86 -0.54 6.03
C ALA A 184 -14.92 0.23 5.10
N ILE A 185 -14.91 -0.08 3.80
CA ILE A 185 -14.09 0.61 2.80
C ILE A 185 -14.47 2.09 2.72
N LEU A 186 -15.76 2.40 2.58
CA LEU A 186 -16.22 3.78 2.44
C LEU A 186 -15.93 4.63 3.68
N ALA A 187 -16.00 4.03 4.87
CA ALA A 187 -15.58 4.69 6.11
C ALA A 187 -14.07 4.97 6.11
N SER A 188 -13.25 4.00 5.72
CA SER A 188 -11.79 4.13 5.62
C SER A 188 -11.38 5.25 4.65
N VAL A 189 -12.07 5.37 3.53
CA VAL A 189 -11.80 6.41 2.52
C VAL A 189 -12.60 7.71 2.74
N ARG A 190 -13.24 7.89 3.92
CA ARG A 190 -13.98 9.11 4.33
C ARG A 190 -15.12 9.49 3.39
N VAL A 191 -15.70 8.53 2.68
CA VAL A 191 -16.84 8.74 1.77
C VAL A 191 -18.14 8.44 2.49
N THR A 192 -18.93 9.46 2.76
CA THR A 192 -20.20 9.36 3.49
C THR A 192 -21.43 9.52 2.60
N GLY A 193 -21.27 9.95 1.34
CA GLY A 193 -22.35 10.18 0.40
C GLY A 193 -23.00 11.57 0.54
N ASP A 194 -22.37 12.47 1.28
CA ASP A 194 -22.78 13.86 1.47
C ASP A 194 -22.13 14.84 0.47
N GLY A 195 -21.26 14.33 -0.39
CA GLY A 195 -20.53 15.09 -1.40
C GLY A 195 -19.28 15.81 -0.88
N GLN A 196 -18.86 15.56 0.37
CA GLN A 196 -17.76 16.27 1.04
C GLN A 196 -16.46 15.45 1.12
N ALA A 197 -16.34 14.34 0.39
CA ALA A 197 -15.13 13.48 0.47
C ALA A 197 -13.87 14.24 0.07
N VAL A 198 -13.94 15.12 -0.91
CA VAL A 198 -12.79 15.94 -1.36
C VAL A 198 -12.30 16.85 -0.24
N GLU A 199 -13.21 17.57 0.42
CA GLU A 199 -12.93 18.48 1.52
C GLU A 199 -12.35 17.73 2.72
N LYS A 200 -12.94 16.58 3.10
CA LYS A 200 -12.44 15.71 4.18
C LYS A 200 -11.03 15.19 3.90
N TRP A 201 -10.73 14.88 2.65
CA TRP A 201 -9.38 14.49 2.26
C TRP A 201 -8.40 15.65 2.30
N GLN A 202 -8.80 16.86 1.91
CA GLN A 202 -7.95 18.04 2.06
C GLN A 202 -7.60 18.33 3.52
N GLU A 203 -8.56 18.22 4.44
CA GLU A 203 -8.34 18.35 5.89
C GLU A 203 -7.41 17.24 6.41
N HIS A 204 -7.60 16.02 5.94
CA HIS A 204 -6.75 14.89 6.33
C HIS A 204 -5.30 15.08 5.85
N ILE A 205 -5.08 15.45 4.59
CA ILE A 205 -3.76 15.76 4.04
C ILE A 205 -3.09 16.93 4.79
N ALA A 206 -3.85 17.95 5.16
CA ALA A 206 -3.32 19.05 5.98
C ALA A 206 -2.83 18.55 7.36
N THR A 207 -3.56 17.60 7.97
CA THR A 207 -3.15 16.98 9.24
C THR A 207 -1.86 16.15 9.07
N LEU A 208 -1.78 15.32 8.03
CA LEU A 208 -0.57 14.56 7.73
C LEU A 208 0.62 15.49 7.46
N SER A 209 0.41 16.56 6.67
CA SER A 209 1.45 17.54 6.37
C SER A 209 1.98 18.25 7.63
N ALA A 210 1.12 18.59 8.58
CA ALA A 210 1.54 19.20 9.85
C ALA A 210 2.39 18.24 10.70
N ARG A 211 2.05 16.94 10.73
CA ARG A 211 2.86 15.90 11.37
C ARG A 211 4.18 15.69 10.66
N LEU A 212 4.14 15.65 9.33
CA LEU A 212 5.31 15.52 8.47
C LEU A 212 6.34 16.63 8.71
N GLU A 213 5.89 17.88 8.78
CA GLU A 213 6.76 19.03 9.09
C GLU A 213 7.48 18.85 10.43
N LYS A 214 6.76 18.41 11.48
CA LYS A 214 7.37 18.12 12.79
C LYS A 214 8.40 17.00 12.72
N MET A 215 8.06 15.87 12.07
CA MET A 215 8.97 14.73 11.94
C MET A 215 10.25 15.11 11.20
N ASN A 216 10.14 15.85 10.10
CA ASN A 216 11.30 16.36 9.36
C ASN A 216 12.09 17.41 10.17
N GLY A 217 11.41 18.18 11.02
CA GLY A 217 12.03 19.18 11.90
C GLY A 217 12.90 18.56 13.00
N PHE A 218 12.55 17.39 13.52
CA PHE A 218 13.33 16.70 14.55
C PHE A 218 14.66 16.16 14.02
N ASN A 219 14.74 15.76 12.77
CA ASN A 219 15.95 15.20 12.14
C ASN A 219 16.60 14.11 13.00
N PHE A 220 15.84 13.06 13.32
CA PHE A 220 16.29 11.99 14.21
C PHE A 220 17.49 11.23 13.64
N LYS A 221 18.40 10.81 14.54
CA LYS A 221 19.46 9.85 14.23
C LYS A 221 18.90 8.41 14.21
N SER A 222 18.00 8.11 15.16
CA SER A 222 17.42 6.78 15.29
C SER A 222 16.05 6.82 15.96
N LEU A 223 15.28 5.75 15.77
CA LEU A 223 14.03 5.48 16.44
C LEU A 223 14.13 4.16 17.21
N ARG A 224 13.60 4.10 18.43
CA ARG A 224 13.45 2.86 19.18
C ARG A 224 11.98 2.53 19.35
N TYR A 225 11.60 1.34 18.94
CA TYR A 225 10.24 0.79 19.00
C TYR A 225 10.15 -0.23 20.11
N THR A 226 9.15 -0.11 20.99
CA THR A 226 8.89 -1.09 22.06
C THR A 226 7.41 -1.32 22.25
N ASN A 227 6.99 -2.56 22.54
CA ASN A 227 5.62 -2.92 22.88
C ASN A 227 5.55 -4.20 23.73
N ALA A 228 4.37 -4.53 24.26
CA ALA A 228 4.15 -5.71 25.10
C ALA A 228 4.21 -7.04 24.34
N LEU A 229 4.17 -7.06 23.01
CA LEU A 229 4.40 -8.28 22.22
C LEU A 229 5.85 -8.76 22.29
N GLY A 230 6.77 -7.89 22.70
CA GLY A 230 8.20 -8.18 22.80
C GLY A 230 9.03 -7.50 21.73
N THR A 231 8.46 -6.61 20.93
CA THR A 231 9.24 -5.75 20.05
C THR A 231 10.17 -4.86 20.88
N ASP A 232 11.46 -4.92 20.58
CA ASP A 232 12.50 -3.99 21.03
C ASP A 232 13.48 -3.84 19.84
N LEU A 233 13.22 -2.84 19.03
CA LEU A 233 13.92 -2.60 17.77
C LEU A 233 14.44 -1.19 17.72
N THR A 234 15.74 -1.05 17.43
CA THR A 234 16.35 0.24 17.11
C THR A 234 16.57 0.35 15.61
N VAL A 235 16.14 1.46 15.03
CA VAL A 235 16.24 1.77 13.61
C VAL A 235 17.03 3.06 13.46
N GLU A 236 18.23 3.01 12.93
CA GLU A 236 18.99 4.19 12.53
C GLU A 236 18.46 4.72 11.19
N LEU A 237 18.47 6.04 11.06
CA LEU A 237 18.06 6.73 9.84
C LEU A 237 19.29 7.26 9.09
N PRO A 238 19.32 7.19 7.74
CA PRO A 238 20.44 7.69 6.96
C PRO A 238 20.58 9.20 7.08
N GLU A 239 21.78 9.71 6.92
CA GLU A 239 22.03 11.15 6.93
C GLU A 239 21.26 11.83 5.78
N GLY A 240 20.49 12.85 6.11
CA GLY A 240 19.64 13.57 5.15
C GLY A 240 18.36 12.83 4.78
N HIS A 241 17.93 11.85 5.61
CA HIS A 241 16.59 11.25 5.44
C HIS A 241 15.50 12.31 5.44
N VAL A 242 14.44 12.02 4.75
CA VAL A 242 13.18 12.78 4.77
C VAL A 242 12.03 11.85 5.06
N TRP A 243 11.08 12.33 5.84
CA TRP A 243 9.78 11.69 5.99
C TRP A 243 8.90 12.15 4.84
N GLU A 244 8.08 11.26 4.34
CA GLU A 244 7.08 11.50 3.30
C GLU A 244 5.70 11.07 3.82
N ALA A 245 4.63 11.60 3.28
CA ALA A 245 3.26 11.29 3.73
C ALA A 245 2.20 11.78 2.76
N GLY A 246 1.10 11.04 2.69
CA GLY A 246 -0.22 11.44 2.23
C GLY A 246 -0.33 11.91 0.78
N ASN A 247 0.42 12.89 0.39
CA ASN A 247 0.46 13.40 -0.97
C ASN A 247 1.90 13.42 -1.51
N ASP A 248 2.03 13.02 -2.72
CA ASP A 248 3.27 13.03 -3.48
C ASP A 248 3.19 14.05 -4.63
N VAL A 249 4.34 14.37 -5.21
CA VAL A 249 4.43 15.34 -6.32
C VAL A 249 5.27 14.74 -7.43
N THR A 250 4.70 14.66 -8.63
CA THR A 250 5.47 14.19 -9.78
C THR A 250 6.63 15.12 -10.11
N LEU A 251 7.62 14.64 -10.87
CA LEU A 251 8.72 15.46 -11.39
C LEU A 251 8.22 16.64 -12.25
N SER A 252 7.01 16.55 -12.80
CA SER A 252 6.36 17.65 -13.54
C SER A 252 5.57 18.63 -12.65
N GLY A 253 5.50 18.39 -11.33
CA GLY A 253 4.79 19.25 -10.38
C GLY A 253 3.31 18.92 -10.17
N GLN A 254 2.80 17.80 -10.68
CA GLN A 254 1.44 17.35 -10.43
C GLN A 254 1.36 16.65 -9.07
N THR A 255 0.51 17.15 -8.16
CA THR A 255 0.24 16.48 -6.87
C THR A 255 -0.69 15.29 -7.07
N PHE A 256 -0.46 14.21 -6.32
CA PHE A 256 -1.32 13.03 -6.31
C PHE A 256 -1.27 12.33 -4.94
N ILE A 257 -2.13 11.34 -4.73
CA ILE A 257 -2.14 10.50 -3.52
C ILE A 257 -2.02 9.06 -3.98
N ALA A 258 -0.90 8.43 -3.64
CA ALA A 258 -0.55 7.09 -4.10
C ALA A 258 -1.52 6.01 -3.59
N ASN A 259 -2.01 6.14 -2.37
CA ASN A 259 -2.91 5.18 -1.73
C ASN A 259 -4.17 5.85 -1.18
N ILE A 260 -5.35 5.33 -1.52
CA ILE A 260 -6.61 5.73 -0.92
C ILE A 260 -7.31 4.48 -0.36
N PRO A 261 -7.25 4.29 1.00
CA PRO A 261 -6.80 5.26 2.03
C PRO A 261 -5.28 5.30 2.22
N THR A 262 -4.80 6.38 2.86
CA THR A 262 -3.48 6.48 3.50
C THR A 262 -3.61 7.23 4.82
N GLU A 263 -2.89 6.76 5.86
CA GLU A 263 -2.87 7.32 7.22
C GLU A 263 -1.44 7.53 7.74
N GLU A 264 -0.45 7.27 6.91
CA GLU A 264 0.94 7.07 7.28
C GLU A 264 1.84 8.28 7.05
N LEU A 265 2.91 8.32 7.85
CA LEU A 265 4.17 8.99 7.56
C LEU A 265 5.25 7.92 7.45
N PHE A 266 6.04 7.91 6.41
CA PHE A 266 7.07 6.89 6.20
C PHE A 266 8.43 7.48 5.85
N THR A 267 9.47 6.69 6.07
CA THR A 267 10.84 6.97 5.63
C THR A 267 11.62 5.66 5.45
N ALA A 268 12.76 5.73 4.80
CA ALA A 268 13.64 4.59 4.65
C ALA A 268 14.65 4.50 5.81
N PRO A 269 14.84 3.31 6.41
CA PRO A 269 15.88 3.08 7.40
C PRO A 269 17.28 3.05 6.76
N LEU A 270 18.31 3.28 7.56
CA LEU A 270 19.68 2.96 7.16
C LEU A 270 19.82 1.44 7.03
N LYS A 271 20.19 0.93 5.85
CA LYS A 271 20.24 -0.51 5.53
C LYS A 271 20.91 -1.35 6.62
N THR A 272 22.03 -0.88 7.15
CA THR A 272 22.82 -1.61 8.17
C THR A 272 22.53 -1.15 9.61
N GLY A 273 21.61 -0.17 9.78
CA GLY A 273 21.37 0.50 11.06
C GLY A 273 20.23 -0.09 11.89
N VAL A 274 19.71 -1.26 11.54
CA VAL A 274 18.57 -1.86 12.24
C VAL A 274 19.04 -3.00 13.13
N ASN A 275 18.67 -2.96 14.43
CA ASN A 275 19.07 -3.98 15.39
C ASN A 275 17.95 -4.25 16.40
N GLY A 276 17.73 -5.52 16.75
CA GLY A 276 16.78 -5.94 17.75
C GLY A 276 15.82 -7.02 17.29
N VAL A 277 14.64 -7.05 17.92
CA VAL A 277 13.58 -8.01 17.62
C VAL A 277 12.29 -7.25 17.32
N VAL A 278 11.59 -7.67 16.27
CA VAL A 278 10.28 -7.11 15.91
C VAL A 278 9.26 -8.23 15.74
N TYR A 279 8.08 -8.04 16.32
CA TYR A 279 6.93 -8.94 16.22
C TYR A 279 5.87 -8.34 15.32
N SER A 280 5.30 -9.17 14.43
CA SER A 280 4.09 -8.78 13.72
C SER A 280 2.92 -8.64 14.69
N SER A 281 2.14 -7.59 14.52
CA SER A 281 0.91 -7.37 15.30
C SER A 281 -0.35 -7.88 14.61
N MET A 282 -0.27 -8.13 13.30
CA MET A 282 -1.37 -8.61 12.47
C MET A 282 -0.86 -9.67 11.48
N PRO A 283 -1.74 -10.54 10.97
CA PRO A 283 -1.40 -11.42 9.85
C PRO A 283 -1.00 -10.63 8.60
N LEU A 284 0.02 -11.12 7.91
CA LEU A 284 0.44 -10.62 6.60
C LEU A 284 -0.19 -11.47 5.50
N VAL A 285 -0.75 -10.84 4.49
CA VAL A 285 -1.19 -11.50 3.25
C VAL A 285 -0.25 -11.10 2.13
N ASP A 286 0.51 -12.05 1.64
CA ASP A 286 1.39 -11.83 0.50
C ASP A 286 1.24 -12.95 -0.53
N SER A 287 1.05 -12.55 -1.81
CA SER A 287 0.92 -13.46 -2.95
C SER A 287 -0.05 -14.63 -2.69
N GLY A 288 -1.20 -14.35 -2.04
CA GLY A 288 -2.23 -15.33 -1.71
C GLY A 288 -1.86 -16.31 -0.59
N ASN A 289 -0.81 -16.03 0.18
CA ASN A 289 -0.42 -16.76 1.38
C ASN A 289 -0.68 -15.90 2.61
N ILE A 290 -1.10 -16.55 3.70
CA ILE A 290 -1.29 -15.91 5.00
C ILE A 290 -0.14 -16.33 5.91
N ILE A 291 0.58 -15.33 6.43
CA ILE A 291 1.66 -15.50 7.40
C ILE A 291 1.18 -14.87 8.71
N ASP A 292 1.20 -15.64 9.80
CA ASP A 292 0.66 -15.16 11.06
C ASP A 292 1.57 -15.45 12.25
N GLY A 293 1.54 -14.54 13.24
CA GLY A 293 2.27 -14.65 14.49
C GLY A 293 3.77 -14.79 14.29
N PHE A 294 4.35 -13.97 13.43
CA PHE A 294 5.76 -14.05 13.09
C PHE A 294 6.60 -12.98 13.79
N ARG A 295 7.90 -13.25 13.86
CA ARG A 295 8.91 -12.33 14.35
C ARG A 295 10.16 -12.38 13.51
N PHE A 296 10.89 -11.27 13.51
CA PHE A 296 12.26 -11.20 12.99
C PHE A 296 13.23 -10.82 14.09
N THR A 297 14.41 -11.47 14.09
CA THR A 297 15.61 -10.98 14.77
C THR A 297 16.50 -10.32 13.73
N VAL A 298 16.89 -9.07 13.98
CA VAL A 298 17.67 -8.24 13.05
C VAL A 298 19.00 -7.86 13.68
N LYS A 299 20.08 -8.04 12.94
CA LYS A 299 21.42 -7.64 13.35
C LYS A 299 22.14 -6.96 12.20
N ASP A 300 22.68 -5.76 12.48
CA ASP A 300 23.38 -4.93 11.49
C ASP A 300 22.55 -4.76 10.20
N GLY A 301 21.24 -4.54 10.36
CA GLY A 301 20.24 -4.37 9.32
C GLY A 301 19.70 -5.66 8.72
N LYS A 302 20.41 -6.78 8.86
CA LYS A 302 20.03 -8.05 8.24
C LYS A 302 19.08 -8.85 9.13
N ILE A 303 18.00 -9.37 8.56
CA ILE A 303 17.16 -10.39 9.20
C ILE A 303 17.98 -11.68 9.31
N VAL A 304 18.33 -12.07 10.55
CA VAL A 304 19.14 -13.27 10.84
C VAL A 304 18.28 -14.44 11.30
N GLU A 305 17.08 -14.18 11.83
CA GLU A 305 16.10 -15.20 12.20
C GLU A 305 14.71 -14.74 11.76
N ALA A 306 13.92 -15.67 11.25
CA ALA A 306 12.52 -15.50 10.90
C ALA A 306 11.73 -16.73 11.39
N GLU A 307 10.74 -16.51 12.22
CA GLU A 307 9.85 -17.54 12.77
C GLU A 307 8.39 -17.11 12.59
N ALA A 308 7.51 -18.05 12.32
CA ALA A 308 6.08 -17.79 12.24
C ALA A 308 5.26 -18.96 12.77
N LYS A 309 4.08 -18.69 13.33
CA LYS A 309 3.12 -19.73 13.72
C LYS A 309 2.45 -20.36 12.50
N GLN A 310 2.24 -19.58 11.45
CA GLN A 310 1.69 -20.00 10.17
C GLN A 310 2.49 -19.34 9.03
N GLY A 311 2.75 -20.08 7.96
CA GLY A 311 3.37 -19.55 6.75
C GLY A 311 4.89 -19.33 6.83
N GLU A 312 5.59 -19.95 7.80
CA GLU A 312 7.03 -19.76 8.03
C GLU A 312 7.90 -20.09 6.81
N GLU A 313 7.59 -21.16 6.09
CA GLU A 313 8.36 -21.54 4.88
C GLU A 313 8.25 -20.45 3.80
N TYR A 314 7.04 -19.89 3.61
CA TYR A 314 6.84 -18.81 2.66
C TYR A 314 7.55 -17.52 3.13
N LEU A 315 7.47 -17.18 4.42
CA LEU A 315 8.18 -16.03 4.98
C LEU A 315 9.68 -16.10 4.73
N LYS A 316 10.29 -17.27 4.97
CA LYS A 316 11.72 -17.52 4.71
C LYS A 316 12.06 -17.44 3.22
N ALA A 317 11.17 -17.89 2.35
CA ALA A 317 11.34 -17.74 0.90
C ALA A 317 11.27 -16.28 0.47
N ALA A 318 10.29 -15.52 0.99
CA ALA A 318 10.09 -14.11 0.66
C ALA A 318 11.31 -13.24 1.01
N ILE A 319 11.91 -13.42 2.20
CA ILE A 319 13.13 -12.69 2.62
C ILE A 319 14.41 -13.21 1.93
N SER A 320 14.32 -14.19 1.04
CA SER A 320 15.45 -14.80 0.32
C SER A 320 15.36 -14.60 -1.19
N VAL A 321 14.42 -13.82 -1.68
CA VAL A 321 14.19 -13.59 -3.13
C VAL A 321 15.42 -12.98 -3.79
N ASP A 322 16.07 -12.04 -3.11
CA ASP A 322 17.39 -11.48 -3.44
C ASP A 322 18.14 -11.10 -2.14
N GLU A 323 19.33 -10.52 -2.27
CA GLU A 323 20.12 -10.09 -1.10
C GLU A 323 19.39 -9.01 -0.30
N GLY A 324 18.76 -8.04 -0.98
CA GLY A 324 18.07 -6.91 -0.36
C GLY A 324 16.79 -7.32 0.38
N ALA A 325 16.13 -8.39 -0.02
CA ALA A 325 14.92 -8.89 0.61
C ALA A 325 15.09 -9.23 2.11
N SER A 326 16.32 -9.47 2.57
CA SER A 326 16.62 -9.71 3.98
C SER A 326 16.94 -8.44 4.79
N TYR A 327 16.72 -7.27 4.24
CA TYR A 327 16.91 -5.96 4.90
C TYR A 327 15.63 -5.16 4.86
N PHE A 328 15.48 -4.22 5.81
CA PHE A 328 14.32 -3.34 5.78
C PHE A 328 14.51 -2.17 4.81
N GLY A 329 13.42 -1.82 4.12
CA GLY A 329 13.34 -0.72 3.16
C GLY A 329 12.47 0.44 3.61
N GLU A 330 11.56 0.19 4.57
CA GLU A 330 10.64 1.20 5.05
C GLU A 330 10.35 1.08 6.54
N VAL A 331 10.09 2.22 7.18
CA VAL A 331 9.44 2.33 8.49
C VAL A 331 8.33 3.36 8.39
N ALA A 332 7.10 2.94 8.70
CA ALA A 332 5.90 3.76 8.60
C ALA A 332 5.22 3.96 9.95
N LEU A 333 4.75 5.18 10.18
CA LEU A 333 4.10 5.65 11.39
C LEU A 333 2.62 5.90 11.13
N VAL A 334 1.76 5.03 11.66
CA VAL A 334 0.31 5.11 11.55
C VAL A 334 -0.27 5.14 12.96
N PRO A 335 -1.09 6.14 13.35
CA PRO A 335 -1.67 6.19 14.68
C PRO A 335 -2.64 5.02 14.88
N TYR A 336 -2.62 4.41 16.07
CA TYR A 336 -3.58 3.37 16.45
C TYR A 336 -5.03 3.89 16.40
N ASP A 337 -5.23 5.17 16.70
CA ASP A 337 -6.53 5.86 16.52
C ASP A 337 -6.65 6.38 15.07
N SER A 338 -6.97 5.47 14.15
CA SER A 338 -7.24 5.77 12.74
C SER A 338 -8.64 5.27 12.34
N PRO A 339 -9.25 5.81 11.28
CA PRO A 339 -10.54 5.31 10.77
C PRO A 339 -10.54 3.83 10.42
N ILE A 340 -9.37 3.27 10.08
CA ILE A 340 -9.22 1.86 9.72
C ILE A 340 -9.06 1.02 10.97
N SER A 341 -8.11 1.37 11.84
CA SER A 341 -7.86 0.65 13.11
C SER A 341 -9.08 0.59 14.01
N ASN A 342 -9.84 1.69 14.08
CA ASN A 342 -11.04 1.80 14.92
C ASN A 342 -12.17 0.85 14.53
N GLN A 343 -12.19 0.34 13.30
CA GLN A 343 -13.14 -0.65 12.85
C GLN A 343 -12.87 -2.05 13.41
N LYS A 344 -11.62 -2.32 13.84
CA LYS A 344 -11.16 -3.62 14.36
C LYS A 344 -11.44 -4.77 13.39
N ILE A 345 -11.27 -4.50 12.12
CA ILE A 345 -11.42 -5.45 11.02
C ILE A 345 -10.02 -5.75 10.48
N LEU A 346 -9.71 -7.02 10.26
CA LEU A 346 -8.59 -7.43 9.43
C LEU A 346 -9.10 -7.55 8.00
N PHE A 347 -8.60 -6.69 7.12
CA PHE A 347 -9.08 -6.65 5.75
C PHE A 347 -8.51 -7.76 4.87
N TYR A 348 -7.40 -8.38 5.25
CA TYR A 348 -6.64 -9.28 4.39
C TYR A 348 -6.28 -8.60 3.06
N ASN A 349 -6.00 -7.31 3.12
CA ASN A 349 -5.59 -6.48 2.00
C ASN A 349 -4.61 -5.44 2.51
N THR A 350 -3.37 -5.50 2.04
CA THR A 350 -2.25 -4.68 2.53
C THR A 350 -2.57 -3.20 2.52
N LEU A 351 -3.23 -2.68 1.47
CA LEU A 351 -3.62 -1.26 1.40
C LEU A 351 -4.40 -0.75 2.64
N PHE A 352 -5.25 -1.61 3.25
CA PHE A 352 -5.98 -1.23 4.46
C PHE A 352 -5.21 -1.62 5.72
N ASP A 353 -4.64 -2.81 5.74
CA ASP A 353 -4.03 -3.36 6.96
C ASP A 353 -2.74 -2.60 7.33
N GLU A 354 -1.93 -2.16 6.35
CA GLU A 354 -0.78 -1.26 6.55
C GLU A 354 -1.22 0.10 7.11
N ASN A 355 -2.33 0.64 6.62
CA ASN A 355 -2.90 1.90 7.07
C ASN A 355 -3.73 1.80 8.36
N ALA A 356 -3.85 0.59 8.95
CA ALA A 356 -4.42 0.36 10.27
C ALA A 356 -3.38 0.41 11.39
N ALA A 357 -2.07 0.31 11.09
CA ALA A 357 -1.04 0.17 12.10
C ALA A 357 0.33 0.66 11.61
N CYS A 358 1.19 1.10 12.54
CA CYS A 358 2.61 1.24 12.20
C CYS A 358 3.11 -0.05 11.57
N HIS A 359 3.89 0.07 10.50
CA HIS A 359 4.42 -1.06 9.76
C HIS A 359 5.89 -0.87 9.37
N ILE A 360 6.50 -1.92 8.92
CA ILE A 360 7.87 -1.95 8.39
C ILE A 360 7.81 -2.77 7.11
N ALA A 361 8.51 -2.34 6.07
CA ALA A 361 8.71 -3.18 4.89
C ALA A 361 10.08 -3.84 4.90
N PHE A 362 10.15 -5.10 4.47
CA PHE A 362 11.41 -5.68 4.05
C PHE A 362 11.52 -5.63 2.52
N GLY A 363 12.74 -5.38 2.03
CA GLY A 363 13.03 -5.25 0.61
C GLY A 363 13.39 -3.83 0.18
N GLU A 364 12.91 -3.39 -0.99
CA GLU A 364 13.23 -2.12 -1.64
C GLU A 364 12.91 -0.92 -0.75
N ALA A 365 13.82 0.06 -0.75
CA ALA A 365 13.63 1.32 -0.06
C ALA A 365 13.12 2.40 -1.02
N TYR A 366 12.15 3.20 -0.56
CA TYR A 366 11.79 4.45 -1.22
C TYR A 366 12.96 5.43 -1.14
N PRO A 367 13.12 6.36 -2.11
CA PRO A 367 14.23 7.31 -2.15
C PRO A 367 14.07 8.46 -1.13
N CYS A 368 13.70 8.16 0.11
CA CYS A 368 13.41 9.09 1.19
C CYS A 368 14.65 9.83 1.72
N LEU A 369 15.37 10.49 0.82
CA LEU A 369 16.54 11.34 1.10
C LEU A 369 16.34 12.71 0.45
N LYS A 370 16.99 13.72 1.00
CA LYS A 370 17.03 15.04 0.35
C LYS A 370 17.60 14.93 -1.06
N GLY A 371 16.76 15.18 -2.07
CA GLY A 371 17.08 14.99 -3.48
C GLY A 371 17.09 13.54 -3.94
N GLY A 372 16.57 12.60 -3.14
CA GLY A 372 16.59 11.16 -3.44
C GLY A 372 15.87 10.77 -4.73
N HIS A 373 14.75 11.41 -5.03
CA HIS A 373 13.97 11.16 -6.26
C HIS A 373 14.77 11.45 -7.57
N GLN A 374 15.84 12.24 -7.50
CA GLN A 374 16.74 12.52 -8.63
C GLN A 374 17.99 11.62 -8.64
N MET A 375 18.22 10.85 -7.58
CA MET A 375 19.39 9.97 -7.45
C MET A 375 19.21 8.67 -8.24
N THR A 376 20.32 8.11 -8.69
CA THR A 376 20.36 6.75 -9.22
C THR A 376 20.30 5.73 -8.07
N LYS A 377 19.93 4.48 -8.37
CA LYS A 377 19.96 3.40 -7.38
C LYS A 377 21.32 3.21 -6.73
N ASP A 378 22.41 3.36 -7.48
CA ASP A 378 23.77 3.26 -6.93
C ASP A 378 24.11 4.40 -5.97
N GLU A 379 23.66 5.63 -6.25
CA GLU A 379 23.80 6.77 -5.34
C GLU A 379 22.98 6.56 -4.07
N LEU A 380 21.74 6.08 -4.16
CA LEU A 380 20.89 5.74 -3.01
C LEU A 380 21.55 4.65 -2.13
N LYS A 381 22.10 3.59 -2.73
CA LYS A 381 22.86 2.54 -2.01
C LYS A 381 24.09 3.10 -1.29
N GLN A 382 24.85 4.00 -1.95
CA GLN A 382 26.01 4.65 -1.31
C GLN A 382 25.61 5.52 -0.13
N ARG A 383 24.36 6.03 -0.14
CA ARG A 383 23.78 6.80 0.97
C ARG A 383 23.13 5.90 2.04
N GLY A 384 23.21 4.58 1.88
CA GLY A 384 22.78 3.57 2.85
C GLY A 384 21.35 3.10 2.73
N LEU A 385 20.66 3.35 1.61
CA LEU A 385 19.36 2.77 1.33
C LEU A 385 19.47 1.35 0.79
N ASN A 386 18.47 0.54 1.06
CA ASN A 386 18.39 -0.82 0.55
C ASN A 386 17.86 -0.87 -0.89
N ASP A 387 18.30 -1.87 -1.66
CA ASP A 387 17.84 -2.14 -3.03
C ASP A 387 17.45 -3.61 -3.12
N SER A 388 16.27 -3.87 -3.62
CA SER A 388 15.68 -5.20 -3.77
C SER A 388 14.70 -5.20 -4.95
N ILE A 389 14.27 -6.39 -5.36
CA ILE A 389 13.18 -6.56 -6.34
C ILE A 389 11.82 -6.80 -5.67
N THR A 390 11.76 -6.74 -4.34
CA THR A 390 10.54 -6.92 -3.57
C THR A 390 10.39 -5.81 -2.55
N HIS A 391 9.14 -5.51 -2.16
CA HIS A 391 8.79 -4.61 -1.07
C HIS A 391 7.55 -5.20 -0.41
N VAL A 392 7.64 -5.56 0.86
CA VAL A 392 6.56 -6.26 1.57
C VAL A 392 6.38 -5.67 2.96
N ASP A 393 5.23 -5.03 3.17
CA ASP A 393 4.84 -4.39 4.41
C ASP A 393 4.27 -5.39 5.40
N PHE A 394 4.67 -5.27 6.67
CA PHE A 394 4.11 -6.03 7.77
C PHE A 394 3.83 -5.15 8.99
N MET A 395 2.69 -5.34 9.60
CA MET A 395 2.19 -4.50 10.68
C MET A 395 2.86 -4.85 12.00
N ILE A 396 3.29 -3.81 12.73
CA ILE A 396 3.93 -3.91 14.05
C ILE A 396 3.20 -3.06 15.11
N GLY A 397 2.28 -2.19 14.67
CA GLY A 397 1.56 -1.27 15.53
C GLY A 397 0.64 -1.99 16.52
N THR A 398 0.71 -1.59 17.78
CA THR A 398 -0.17 -2.03 18.87
C THR A 398 -0.67 -0.83 19.66
N LYS A 399 -1.72 -1.03 20.47
CA LYS A 399 -2.25 0.03 21.31
C LYS A 399 -1.24 0.60 22.32
N ASP A 400 -0.27 -0.20 22.71
CA ASP A 400 0.78 0.15 23.68
C ASP A 400 2.14 0.43 23.00
N LEU A 401 2.18 0.54 21.67
CA LEU A 401 3.42 0.85 20.96
C LEU A 401 3.98 2.19 21.44
N SER A 402 5.24 2.16 21.87
CA SER A 402 6.04 3.34 22.17
C SER A 402 7.15 3.49 21.13
N ILE A 403 7.34 4.70 20.63
CA ILE A 403 8.45 5.05 19.75
C ILE A 403 9.14 6.28 20.30
N VAL A 404 10.44 6.15 20.54
CA VAL A 404 11.30 7.26 21.02
C VAL A 404 12.33 7.57 19.95
N GLY A 405 12.36 8.81 19.50
CA GLY A 405 13.36 9.32 18.58
C GLY A 405 14.56 9.89 19.32
N THR A 406 15.77 9.54 18.88
CA THR A 406 17.01 10.11 19.39
C THR A 406 17.60 11.04 18.33
N THR A 407 17.83 12.28 18.68
CA THR A 407 18.46 13.30 17.80
C THR A 407 19.98 13.12 17.72
N HIS A 408 20.64 13.83 16.81
CA HIS A 408 22.11 13.74 16.64
C HIS A 408 22.90 14.28 17.85
N ASP A 409 22.30 15.15 18.66
CA ASP A 409 22.88 15.65 19.93
C ASP A 409 22.51 14.79 21.15
N GLY A 410 21.78 13.67 20.93
CA GLY A 410 21.46 12.68 21.95
C GLY A 410 20.19 12.99 22.75
N GLN A 411 19.37 13.96 22.34
CA GLN A 411 18.09 14.21 22.98
C GLN A 411 17.09 13.12 22.60
N GLU A 412 16.37 12.57 23.60
CA GLU A 412 15.28 11.64 23.42
C GLU A 412 13.95 12.37 23.37
N ILE A 413 13.16 12.15 22.32
CA ILE A 413 11.86 12.78 22.08
C ILE A 413 10.82 11.67 21.86
N PRO A 414 9.73 11.61 22.64
CA PRO A 414 8.63 10.70 22.39
C PRO A 414 7.97 11.02 21.03
N VAL A 415 7.93 10.03 20.15
CA VAL A 415 7.24 10.11 18.85
C VAL A 415 5.87 9.46 18.95
N PHE A 416 5.80 8.27 19.59
CA PHE A 416 4.56 7.57 19.89
C PHE A 416 4.47 7.24 21.39
N VAL A 417 3.29 7.46 21.93
CA VAL A 417 2.89 7.04 23.28
C VAL A 417 1.51 6.39 23.15
N ASP A 418 1.35 5.21 23.75
CA ASP A 418 0.09 4.46 23.68
C ASP A 418 -0.43 4.31 22.23
N GLY A 419 0.48 3.98 21.30
CA GLY A 419 0.18 3.71 19.90
C GLY A 419 -0.19 4.94 19.06
N ASN A 420 -0.05 6.17 19.57
CA ASN A 420 -0.44 7.38 18.86
C ASN A 420 0.66 8.43 18.90
N PHE A 421 0.64 9.37 17.96
CA PHE A 421 1.58 10.50 17.97
C PHE A 421 1.52 11.25 19.29
N ALA A 422 2.66 11.54 19.86
CA ALA A 422 2.81 12.27 21.12
C ALA A 422 2.73 13.81 20.96
N PHE A 423 2.46 14.33 19.74
CA PHE A 423 2.46 15.75 19.41
C PHE A 423 1.38 16.15 18.41
#